data_1d2cd673b38ef21ea565f450c6e4f415
#
_entry.id   1d2cd673b38ef21ea565f450c6e4f415
#
_cell.length_a   1.000
_cell.length_b   1.000
_cell.length_c   1.000
_cell.angle_alpha   90.00
_cell.angle_beta   90.00
_cell.angle_gamma   90.00
#
_symmetry.space_group_name_H-M   'P 1'
#
loop_
_entity.id
_entity.type
_entity.pdbx_description
1 polymer ?
#
loop_
_entity_poly.entity_id
_entity_poly.type
_entity_poly.pdbx_seq_one_letter_code
_entity_poly.pdbx_strand_id
1 'polypeptide(L)'
;MKILVVDDEELIRNVIKEYLIQDNYIVDEASDGQVAVNKALDQDYNLIIMDIMMPNKDGFSAVKEIKEKKNVPFIMLSARGEEYDKLTGFNLGIDDYMTKPFSPKELVARVKAILKRTNKEEDKYIFDTLIIDDKAHEVLVDEKIVNLTPKEYDLLKYLIKNRNIALSREQLLSAIWGYDFYGDDRTIDTHIKTLRKNLGKYGNYIKTVRGMGYKFDYKEQAK
;
A
#
# COMPACT_ATOMS: atom_id res chain seq x y z
N MET A 1 -1.06 4.67 -3.23
CA MET A 1 -1.79 4.58 -1.96
C MET A 1 -2.43 5.91 -1.67
N LYS A 2 -3.65 5.92 -1.11
CA LYS A 2 -4.45 7.11 -0.86
C LYS A 2 -4.55 7.40 0.64
N ILE A 3 -4.25 8.63 1.06
CA ILE A 3 -4.20 9.07 2.46
C ILE A 3 -5.20 10.21 2.64
N LEU A 4 -5.95 10.21 3.74
CA LEU A 4 -6.79 11.33 4.14
C LEU A 4 -6.07 12.13 5.23
N VAL A 5 -5.92 13.43 5.04
CA VAL A 5 -5.36 14.38 6.01
C VAL A 5 -6.48 15.23 6.58
N VAL A 6 -6.65 15.19 7.89
CA VAL A 6 -7.74 15.86 8.61
C VAL A 6 -7.16 16.77 9.68
N ASP A 7 -7.38 18.05 9.52
CA ASP A 7 -6.93 19.11 10.43
C ASP A 7 -7.78 20.36 10.14
N ASP A 8 -8.16 21.16 11.10
CA ASP A 8 -8.92 22.40 10.83
C ASP A 8 -8.00 23.51 10.27
N GLU A 9 -6.71 23.46 10.58
CA GLU A 9 -5.72 24.40 10.07
C GLU A 9 -5.28 24.07 8.64
N GLU A 10 -5.68 24.88 7.66
CA GLU A 10 -5.33 24.67 6.24
C GLU A 10 -3.81 24.64 6.00
N LEU A 11 -3.06 25.46 6.73
CA LEU A 11 -1.60 25.50 6.59
C LEU A 11 -0.96 24.16 6.99
N ILE A 12 -1.45 23.51 8.04
CA ILE A 12 -0.97 22.20 8.47
C ILE A 12 -1.31 21.14 7.43
N ARG A 13 -2.55 21.13 6.92
CA ARG A 13 -2.95 20.22 5.86
C ARG A 13 -2.06 20.35 4.63
N ASN A 14 -1.81 21.59 4.18
CA ASN A 14 -0.97 21.87 3.01
C ASN A 14 0.46 21.35 3.20
N VAL A 15 1.08 21.60 4.36
CA VAL A 15 2.44 21.11 4.66
C VAL A 15 2.48 19.59 4.63
N ILE A 16 1.55 18.91 5.31
CA ILE A 16 1.50 17.45 5.33
C ILE A 16 1.32 16.89 3.90
N LYS A 17 0.39 17.47 3.15
CA LYS A 17 0.08 17.08 1.77
C LYS A 17 1.29 17.20 0.85
N GLU A 18 2.03 18.30 0.89
CA GLU A 18 3.22 18.50 0.06
C GLU A 18 4.25 17.38 0.31
N TYR A 19 4.56 17.07 1.57
CA TYR A 19 5.52 16.02 1.90
C TYR A 19 5.03 14.61 1.50
N LEU A 20 3.74 14.33 1.61
CA LEU A 20 3.17 13.05 1.19
C LEU A 20 3.16 12.89 -0.34
N ILE A 21 2.85 13.96 -1.08
CA ILE A 21 2.88 13.96 -2.55
C ILE A 21 4.30 13.72 -3.09
N GLN A 22 5.34 14.30 -2.44
CA GLN A 22 6.75 14.04 -2.80
C GLN A 22 7.12 12.55 -2.69
N ASP A 23 6.44 11.81 -1.81
CA ASP A 23 6.58 10.36 -1.66
C ASP A 23 5.57 9.53 -2.49
N ASN A 24 4.95 10.15 -3.51
CA ASN A 24 4.00 9.54 -4.45
C ASN A 24 2.70 9.02 -3.81
N TYR A 25 2.24 9.59 -2.70
CA TYR A 25 0.91 9.34 -2.15
C TYR A 25 -0.14 10.22 -2.83
N ILE A 26 -1.35 9.70 -2.97
CA ILE A 26 -2.54 10.49 -3.33
C ILE A 26 -3.13 11.00 -2.02
N VAL A 27 -3.39 12.30 -1.92
CA VAL A 27 -3.84 12.93 -0.68
C VAL A 27 -5.18 13.62 -0.89
N ASP A 28 -6.15 13.24 -0.06
CA ASP A 28 -7.38 13.99 0.14
C ASP A 28 -7.30 14.74 1.48
N GLU A 29 -8.09 15.79 1.63
CA GLU A 29 -8.12 16.65 2.81
C GLU A 29 -9.52 16.73 3.38
N ALA A 30 -9.62 16.92 4.71
CA ALA A 30 -10.85 17.25 5.41
C ALA A 30 -10.55 18.32 6.47
N SER A 31 -11.48 19.24 6.67
CA SER A 31 -11.34 20.38 7.59
C SER A 31 -11.89 20.12 9.00
N ASP A 32 -12.56 19.02 9.19
CA ASP A 32 -13.12 18.59 10.48
C ASP A 32 -13.49 17.10 10.49
N GLY A 33 -13.81 16.58 11.68
CA GLY A 33 -14.15 15.17 11.86
C GLY A 33 -15.40 14.71 11.12
N GLN A 34 -16.39 15.58 10.90
CA GLN A 34 -17.61 15.19 10.17
C GLN A 34 -17.35 15.02 8.68
N VAL A 35 -16.57 15.94 8.09
CA VAL A 35 -16.12 15.83 6.70
C VAL A 35 -15.25 14.58 6.51
N ALA A 36 -14.37 14.29 7.50
CA ALA A 36 -13.54 13.10 7.49
C ALA A 36 -14.36 11.80 7.48
N VAL A 37 -15.37 11.69 8.37
CA VAL A 37 -16.29 10.53 8.42
C VAL A 37 -16.99 10.34 7.07
N ASN A 38 -17.57 11.40 6.52
CA ASN A 38 -18.28 11.31 5.24
C ASN A 38 -17.35 10.80 4.12
N LYS A 39 -16.16 11.37 4.00
CA LYS A 39 -15.17 10.93 3.00
C LYS A 39 -14.69 9.50 3.24
N ALA A 40 -14.38 9.14 4.49
CA ALA A 40 -13.90 7.82 4.83
C ALA A 40 -14.95 6.72 4.59
N LEU A 41 -16.23 7.03 4.70
CA LEU A 41 -17.32 6.08 4.40
C LEU A 41 -17.60 5.95 2.90
N ASP A 42 -17.42 7.03 2.14
CA ASP A 42 -17.67 7.07 0.69
C ASP A 42 -16.50 6.45 -0.11
N GLN A 43 -15.27 6.57 0.37
CA GLN A 43 -14.06 6.13 -0.33
C GLN A 43 -13.17 5.29 0.58
N ASP A 44 -12.24 4.53 -0.05
CA ASP A 44 -11.25 3.76 0.69
C ASP A 44 -9.94 4.52 0.79
N TYR A 45 -9.43 4.63 2.02
CA TYR A 45 -8.13 5.19 2.33
C TYR A 45 -7.21 4.11 2.92
N ASN A 46 -5.92 4.21 2.60
CA ASN A 46 -4.90 3.31 3.13
C ASN A 46 -4.43 3.73 4.53
N LEU A 47 -4.60 5.01 4.87
CA LEU A 47 -4.28 5.58 6.18
C LEU A 47 -5.00 6.93 6.33
N ILE A 48 -5.38 7.27 7.56
CA ILE A 48 -5.95 8.58 7.91
C ILE A 48 -5.04 9.26 8.94
N ILE A 49 -4.63 10.48 8.65
CA ILE A 49 -3.94 11.37 9.60
C ILE A 49 -5.00 12.31 10.16
N MET A 50 -5.20 12.32 11.46
CA MET A 50 -6.33 12.97 12.11
C MET A 50 -5.87 13.86 13.26
N ASP A 51 -6.19 15.14 13.21
CA ASP A 51 -6.09 16.00 14.39
C ASP A 51 -7.16 15.64 15.42
N ILE A 52 -6.84 15.79 16.71
CA ILE A 52 -7.79 15.54 17.79
C ILE A 52 -8.71 16.71 17.99
N MET A 53 -8.16 17.91 18.07
CA MET A 53 -8.87 19.11 18.47
C MET A 53 -9.39 19.86 17.25
N MET A 54 -10.58 19.54 16.82
CA MET A 54 -11.23 20.20 15.68
C MET A 54 -12.65 20.67 16.02
N PRO A 55 -13.15 21.70 15.35
CA PRO A 55 -14.55 22.13 15.48
C PRO A 55 -15.51 21.08 14.91
N ASN A 56 -16.79 21.20 15.25
CA ASN A 56 -17.93 20.36 14.86
C ASN A 56 -17.86 18.93 15.41
N LYS A 57 -16.87 18.15 15.00
CA LYS A 57 -16.63 16.79 15.51
C LYS A 57 -15.14 16.62 15.76
N ASP A 58 -14.79 16.25 17.00
CA ASP A 58 -13.41 15.96 17.38
C ASP A 58 -12.87 14.68 16.72
N GLY A 59 -11.54 14.54 16.72
CA GLY A 59 -10.87 13.43 16.05
C GLY A 59 -11.21 12.06 16.64
N PHE A 60 -11.36 11.93 17.97
CA PHE A 60 -11.69 10.64 18.60
C PHE A 60 -13.09 10.17 18.24
N SER A 61 -14.07 11.08 18.26
CA SER A 61 -15.44 10.80 17.82
C SER A 61 -15.47 10.37 16.34
N ALA A 62 -14.69 11.02 15.49
CA ALA A 62 -14.59 10.66 14.08
C ALA A 62 -13.93 9.27 13.88
N VAL A 63 -12.84 9.00 14.59
CA VAL A 63 -12.14 7.69 14.54
C VAL A 63 -13.08 6.57 14.97
N LYS A 64 -13.81 6.74 16.08
CA LYS A 64 -14.76 5.73 16.56
C LYS A 64 -15.79 5.38 15.50
N GLU A 65 -16.44 6.39 14.90
CA GLU A 65 -17.47 6.18 13.89
C GLU A 65 -16.92 5.52 12.61
N ILE A 66 -15.72 5.91 12.18
CA ILE A 66 -15.09 5.30 11.01
C ILE A 66 -14.74 3.83 11.30
N LYS A 67 -14.13 3.55 12.46
CA LYS A 67 -13.70 2.18 12.82
C LYS A 67 -14.85 1.20 13.04
N GLU A 68 -16.04 1.67 13.38
CA GLU A 68 -17.24 0.82 13.43
C GLU A 68 -17.61 0.23 12.06
N LYS A 69 -17.19 0.87 10.96
CA LYS A 69 -17.58 0.49 9.60
C LYS A 69 -16.42 0.11 8.71
N LYS A 70 -15.21 0.61 8.99
CA LYS A 70 -14.01 0.38 8.17
C LYS A 70 -12.78 0.12 9.03
N ASN A 71 -11.96 -0.81 8.59
CA ASN A 71 -10.67 -1.11 9.22
C ASN A 71 -9.57 -0.35 8.48
N VAL A 72 -9.36 0.91 8.83
CA VAL A 72 -8.31 1.77 8.29
C VAL A 72 -7.37 2.19 9.42
N PRO A 73 -6.05 2.25 9.19
CA PRO A 73 -5.09 2.71 10.19
C PRO A 73 -5.15 4.24 10.38
N PHE A 74 -4.85 4.68 11.61
CA PHE A 74 -4.86 6.08 12.00
C PHE A 74 -3.53 6.52 12.62
N ILE A 75 -3.07 7.71 12.24
CA ILE A 75 -2.10 8.51 13.00
C ILE A 75 -2.85 9.69 13.60
N MET A 76 -2.83 9.81 14.92
CA MET A 76 -3.43 10.97 15.59
C MET A 76 -2.39 12.08 15.76
N LEU A 77 -2.80 13.31 15.47
CA LEU A 77 -2.04 14.51 15.79
C LEU A 77 -2.63 15.17 17.04
N SER A 78 -1.82 15.49 18.05
CA SER A 78 -2.28 16.09 19.29
C SER A 78 -1.49 17.32 19.68
N ALA A 79 -2.11 18.29 20.32
CA ALA A 79 -1.42 19.34 21.04
C ALA A 79 -0.70 18.72 22.26
N ARG A 80 0.42 19.32 22.66
CA ARG A 80 1.34 18.80 23.68
C ARG A 80 0.64 18.59 25.02
N GLY A 81 0.67 17.36 25.58
CA GLY A 81 0.64 17.17 27.03
C GLY A 81 -0.47 16.35 27.65
N GLU A 82 -1.42 15.75 26.92
CA GLU A 82 -2.46 14.97 27.57
C GLU A 82 -2.16 13.45 27.52
N GLU A 83 -1.64 12.93 28.63
CA GLU A 83 -1.47 11.49 28.88
C GLU A 83 -2.83 10.74 28.73
N TYR A 84 -3.93 11.45 28.99
CA TYR A 84 -5.30 10.98 28.83
C TYR A 84 -5.65 10.70 27.34
N ASP A 85 -5.18 11.52 26.42
CA ASP A 85 -5.40 11.32 24.97
C ASP A 85 -4.75 10.03 24.47
N LYS A 86 -3.56 9.70 24.99
CA LYS A 86 -2.86 8.45 24.63
C LYS A 86 -3.60 7.22 25.12
N LEU A 87 -4.12 7.23 26.35
CA LEU A 87 -4.90 6.11 26.91
C LEU A 87 -6.23 5.91 26.17
N THR A 88 -6.91 7.00 25.83
CA THR A 88 -8.15 6.96 25.03
C THR A 88 -7.89 6.44 23.63
N GLY A 89 -6.80 6.88 23.01
CA GLY A 89 -6.37 6.43 21.68
C GLY A 89 -6.02 4.93 21.61
N PHE A 90 -5.34 4.40 22.62
CA PHE A 90 -5.04 2.96 22.69
C PHE A 90 -6.29 2.09 22.74
N ASN A 91 -7.31 2.51 23.48
CA ASN A 91 -8.61 1.81 23.56
C ASN A 91 -9.38 1.83 22.24
N LEU A 92 -9.17 2.86 21.40
CA LEU A 92 -9.75 2.97 20.06
C LEU A 92 -8.96 2.22 18.98
N GLY A 93 -7.82 1.59 19.34
CA GLY A 93 -6.99 0.85 18.41
C GLY A 93 -6.30 1.76 17.37
N ILE A 94 -5.84 2.94 17.75
CA ILE A 94 -5.07 3.86 16.94
C ILE A 94 -3.67 3.28 16.71
N ASP A 95 -3.12 3.44 15.52
CA ASP A 95 -1.85 2.80 15.11
C ASP A 95 -0.62 3.62 15.54
N ASP A 96 -0.72 4.94 15.61
CA ASP A 96 0.36 5.82 16.08
C ASP A 96 -0.16 7.19 16.54
N TYR A 97 0.69 7.87 17.28
CA TYR A 97 0.43 9.17 17.90
C TYR A 97 1.58 10.12 17.68
N MET A 98 1.29 11.37 17.33
CA MET A 98 2.32 12.38 17.12
C MET A 98 1.92 13.72 17.73
N THR A 99 2.82 14.34 18.49
CA THR A 99 2.54 15.63 19.15
C THR A 99 2.91 16.80 18.26
N LYS A 100 2.06 17.84 18.23
CA LYS A 100 2.35 19.14 17.62
C LYS A 100 3.24 19.98 18.56
N PRO A 101 4.29 20.68 18.08
CA PRO A 101 4.75 20.70 16.68
C PRO A 101 5.54 19.46 16.32
N PHE A 102 5.39 18.99 15.09
CA PHE A 102 6.04 17.78 14.57
C PHE A 102 6.91 18.06 13.33
N SER A 103 7.84 17.15 13.07
CA SER A 103 8.58 17.14 11.81
C SER A 103 7.77 16.48 10.70
N PRO A 104 7.48 17.15 9.56
CA PRO A 104 6.81 16.51 8.44
C PRO A 104 7.54 15.28 7.90
N LYS A 105 8.88 15.28 7.93
CA LYS A 105 9.70 14.11 7.55
C LYS A 105 9.51 12.93 8.50
N GLU A 106 9.36 13.18 9.80
CA GLU A 106 9.05 12.14 10.79
C GLU A 106 7.66 11.57 10.55
N LEU A 107 6.66 12.42 10.30
CA LEU A 107 5.30 11.98 9.97
C LEU A 107 5.30 11.04 8.76
N VAL A 108 5.99 11.41 7.67
CA VAL A 108 6.12 10.56 6.48
C VAL A 108 6.80 9.23 6.79
N ALA A 109 7.83 9.22 7.63
CA ALA A 109 8.49 7.97 8.05
C ALA A 109 7.54 7.05 8.83
N ARG A 110 6.69 7.60 9.71
CA ARG A 110 5.67 6.86 10.46
C ARG A 110 4.56 6.34 9.54
N VAL A 111 4.10 7.15 8.59
CA VAL A 111 3.17 6.73 7.52
C VAL A 111 3.71 5.51 6.78
N LYS A 112 4.97 5.56 6.32
CA LYS A 112 5.63 4.42 5.64
C LYS A 112 5.68 3.17 6.53
N ALA A 113 6.00 3.32 7.81
CA ALA A 113 6.09 2.22 8.76
C ALA A 113 4.73 1.55 9.00
N ILE A 114 3.66 2.36 9.15
CA ILE A 114 2.30 1.84 9.34
C ILE A 114 1.81 1.17 8.07
N LEU A 115 1.92 1.83 6.91
CA LEU A 115 1.49 1.27 5.64
C LEU A 115 2.24 -0.04 5.28
N LYS A 116 3.50 -0.17 5.70
CA LYS A 116 4.24 -1.43 5.58
C LYS A 116 3.68 -2.54 6.47
N ARG A 117 3.16 -2.20 7.66
CA ARG A 117 2.55 -3.18 8.60
C ARG A 117 1.13 -3.55 8.21
N THR A 118 0.35 -2.56 7.74
CA THR A 118 -1.07 -2.74 7.37
C THR A 118 -1.25 -3.29 5.96
N ASN A 119 -0.34 -2.97 5.03
CA ASN A 119 -0.08 -3.86 3.92
C ASN A 119 0.58 -5.11 4.53
N LYS A 120 -0.23 -5.96 5.15
CA LYS A 120 0.15 -7.36 5.21
C LYS A 120 0.46 -7.70 3.76
N GLU A 121 1.74 -7.84 3.42
CA GLU A 121 2.11 -8.61 2.23
C GLU A 121 1.22 -9.82 2.36
N GLU A 122 0.33 -10.02 1.40
CA GLU A 122 -0.52 -11.21 1.43
C GLU A 122 0.48 -12.34 1.57
N ASP A 123 0.53 -12.99 2.73
CA ASP A 123 1.46 -14.08 2.98
C ASP A 123 1.30 -15.14 1.90
N LYS A 124 0.12 -15.13 1.24
CA LYS A 124 -0.22 -16.00 0.10
C LYS A 124 -1.03 -15.23 -0.94
N TYR A 125 -0.59 -15.30 -2.17
CA TYR A 125 -1.38 -14.89 -3.34
C TYR A 125 -1.99 -16.15 -3.95
N ILE A 126 -3.31 -16.14 -4.14
CA ILE A 126 -4.05 -17.30 -4.66
C ILE A 126 -4.78 -16.89 -5.94
N PHE A 127 -4.47 -17.57 -7.04
CA PHE A 127 -5.08 -17.40 -8.34
C PHE A 127 -5.50 -18.76 -8.87
N ASP A 128 -6.74 -19.14 -8.63
CA ASP A 128 -7.24 -20.51 -8.83
C ASP A 128 -6.38 -21.54 -8.06
N THR A 129 -5.62 -22.39 -8.74
CA THR A 129 -4.70 -23.34 -8.11
C THR A 129 -3.21 -22.91 -8.18
N LEU A 130 -2.93 -21.70 -8.63
CA LEU A 130 -1.62 -21.05 -8.49
C LEU A 130 -1.57 -20.38 -7.12
N ILE A 131 -0.67 -20.81 -6.25
CA ILE A 131 -0.46 -20.26 -4.91
C ILE A 131 0.99 -19.78 -4.81
N ILE A 132 1.19 -18.54 -4.39
CA ILE A 132 2.50 -18.01 -4.03
C ILE A 132 2.48 -17.80 -2.51
N ASP A 133 3.25 -18.59 -1.77
CA ASP A 133 3.44 -18.43 -0.33
C ASP A 133 4.70 -17.59 -0.08
N ASP A 134 4.51 -16.34 0.28
CA ASP A 134 5.61 -15.38 0.45
C ASP A 134 6.44 -15.67 1.72
N LYS A 135 5.82 -16.24 2.75
CA LYS A 135 6.52 -16.66 3.97
C LYS A 135 7.37 -17.90 3.76
N ALA A 136 6.81 -18.89 3.08
CA ALA A 136 7.54 -20.12 2.74
C ALA A 136 8.50 -19.92 1.56
N HIS A 137 8.37 -18.79 0.82
CA HIS A 137 9.12 -18.51 -0.42
C HIS A 137 8.88 -19.61 -1.47
N GLU A 138 7.65 -20.11 -1.56
CA GLU A 138 7.24 -21.21 -2.41
C GLU A 138 6.17 -20.78 -3.42
N VAL A 139 6.22 -21.44 -4.58
CA VAL A 139 5.18 -21.31 -5.62
C VAL A 139 4.61 -22.70 -5.89
N LEU A 140 3.28 -22.82 -5.82
CA LEU A 140 2.59 -24.08 -6.12
C LEU A 140 1.65 -23.88 -7.32
N VAL A 141 1.60 -24.89 -8.17
CA VAL A 141 0.65 -25.01 -9.28
C VAL A 141 0.00 -26.38 -9.18
N ASP A 142 -1.33 -26.44 -9.06
CA ASP A 142 -2.07 -27.68 -8.87
C ASP A 142 -1.46 -28.53 -7.73
N GLU A 143 -1.20 -27.89 -6.57
CA GLU A 143 -0.61 -28.48 -5.35
C GLU A 143 0.85 -28.97 -5.50
N LYS A 144 1.49 -28.75 -6.63
CA LYS A 144 2.89 -29.14 -6.87
C LYS A 144 3.80 -27.92 -6.78
N ILE A 145 4.93 -28.09 -6.08
CA ILE A 145 5.95 -27.03 -5.97
C ILE A 145 6.57 -26.79 -7.35
N VAL A 146 6.63 -25.51 -7.73
CA VAL A 146 7.31 -25.04 -8.94
C VAL A 146 8.64 -24.42 -8.53
N ASN A 147 9.74 -25.01 -8.97
CA ASN A 147 11.07 -24.49 -8.70
C ASN A 147 11.34 -23.26 -9.59
N LEU A 148 11.47 -22.10 -8.96
CA LEU A 148 11.87 -20.85 -9.59
C LEU A 148 13.25 -20.44 -9.07
N THR A 149 14.06 -19.83 -9.93
CA THR A 149 15.26 -19.12 -9.47
C THR A 149 14.86 -17.91 -8.63
N PRO A 150 15.74 -17.38 -7.73
CA PRO A 150 15.42 -16.19 -6.93
C PRO A 150 14.93 -15.01 -7.78
N LYS A 151 15.54 -14.76 -8.94
CA LYS A 151 15.12 -13.68 -9.84
C LYS A 151 13.77 -13.92 -10.53
N GLU A 152 13.44 -15.16 -10.84
CA GLU A 152 12.13 -15.53 -11.37
C GLU A 152 11.04 -15.37 -10.31
N TYR A 153 11.34 -15.75 -9.05
CA TYR A 153 10.44 -15.56 -7.92
C TYR A 153 10.17 -14.07 -7.67
N ASP A 154 11.23 -13.26 -7.58
CA ASP A 154 11.13 -11.81 -7.38
C ASP A 154 10.33 -11.14 -8.51
N LEU A 155 10.57 -11.56 -9.76
CA LEU A 155 9.86 -11.05 -10.93
C LEU A 155 8.37 -11.41 -10.89
N LEU A 156 8.03 -12.66 -10.55
CA LEU A 156 6.64 -13.10 -10.38
C LEU A 156 5.93 -12.30 -9.29
N LYS A 157 6.57 -12.20 -8.12
CA LYS A 157 6.05 -11.44 -6.97
C LYS A 157 5.82 -9.97 -7.31
N TYR A 158 6.75 -9.34 -8.00
CA TYR A 158 6.64 -7.94 -8.41
C TYR A 158 5.49 -7.72 -9.41
N LEU A 159 5.34 -8.62 -10.39
CA LEU A 159 4.23 -8.59 -11.34
C LEU A 159 2.87 -8.77 -10.66
N ILE A 160 2.77 -9.68 -9.68
CA ILE A 160 1.55 -9.95 -8.91
C ILE A 160 1.18 -8.76 -8.01
N LYS A 161 2.15 -8.16 -7.32
CA LYS A 161 1.92 -6.95 -6.51
C LYS A 161 1.41 -5.77 -7.33
N ASN A 162 1.78 -5.73 -8.61
CA ASN A 162 1.32 -4.72 -9.58
C ASN A 162 0.31 -5.30 -10.59
N ARG A 163 -0.52 -6.27 -10.16
CA ARG A 163 -1.48 -6.93 -11.05
C ARG A 163 -2.37 -5.93 -11.77
N ASN A 164 -2.70 -6.26 -13.01
CA ASN A 164 -3.50 -5.44 -13.92
C ASN A 164 -2.86 -4.10 -14.36
N ILE A 165 -1.63 -3.80 -13.92
CA ILE A 165 -0.85 -2.63 -14.36
C ILE A 165 0.22 -3.10 -15.38
N ALA A 166 0.35 -2.37 -16.49
CA ALA A 166 1.41 -2.61 -17.46
C ALA A 166 2.72 -1.98 -16.95
N LEU A 167 3.77 -2.79 -16.82
CA LEU A 167 5.09 -2.38 -16.36
C LEU A 167 6.08 -2.40 -17.53
N SER A 168 6.89 -1.35 -17.64
CA SER A 168 7.94 -1.31 -18.66
C SER A 168 9.08 -2.29 -18.35
N ARG A 169 9.86 -2.67 -19.39
CA ARG A 169 11.05 -3.50 -19.18
C ARG A 169 12.05 -2.85 -18.24
N GLU A 170 12.25 -1.55 -18.38
CA GLU A 170 13.12 -0.77 -17.53
C GLU A 170 12.66 -0.77 -16.06
N GLN A 171 11.35 -0.58 -15.81
CA GLN A 171 10.78 -0.68 -14.46
C GLN A 171 11.03 -2.06 -13.85
N LEU A 172 10.84 -3.13 -14.61
CA LEU A 172 11.06 -4.50 -14.16
C LEU A 172 12.56 -4.76 -13.90
N LEU A 173 13.46 -4.30 -14.77
CA LEU A 173 14.90 -4.40 -14.57
C LEU A 173 15.35 -3.69 -13.30
N SER A 174 15.00 -2.41 -13.16
CA SER A 174 15.37 -1.61 -11.99
C SER A 174 14.85 -2.22 -10.68
N ALA A 175 13.62 -2.73 -10.69
CA ALA A 175 12.99 -3.30 -9.50
C ALA A 175 13.64 -4.62 -9.05
N ILE A 176 14.11 -5.47 -9.99
CA ILE A 176 14.58 -6.83 -9.70
C ILE A 176 16.11 -6.91 -9.67
N TRP A 177 16.82 -6.11 -10.47
CA TRP A 177 18.29 -6.12 -10.57
C TRP A 177 18.96 -4.87 -9.98
N GLY A 178 18.18 -3.80 -9.69
CA GLY A 178 18.70 -2.53 -9.19
C GLY A 178 19.05 -1.55 -10.30
N TYR A 179 19.22 -0.27 -9.94
CA TYR A 179 19.52 0.81 -10.90
C TYR A 179 20.89 0.70 -11.57
N ASP A 180 21.85 0.00 -10.94
CA ASP A 180 23.22 -0.16 -11.44
C ASP A 180 23.38 -1.37 -12.37
N PHE A 181 22.28 -1.99 -12.78
CA PHE A 181 22.33 -3.14 -13.68
C PHE A 181 22.47 -2.68 -15.14
N TYR A 182 23.65 -2.85 -15.72
CA TYR A 182 23.97 -2.54 -17.12
C TYR A 182 23.58 -3.67 -18.10
N GLY A 183 22.54 -4.43 -17.85
CA GLY A 183 22.06 -5.50 -18.74
C GLY A 183 21.10 -4.99 -19.81
N ASP A 184 21.02 -5.75 -20.91
CA ASP A 184 20.09 -5.51 -22.02
C ASP A 184 18.63 -5.77 -21.56
N ASP A 185 17.69 -5.00 -22.05
CA ASP A 185 16.23 -5.18 -21.90
C ASP A 185 15.74 -6.60 -22.25
N ARG A 186 16.47 -7.29 -23.10
CA ARG A 186 16.25 -8.70 -23.48
C ARG A 186 16.41 -9.68 -22.30
N THR A 187 17.10 -9.27 -21.24
CA THR A 187 17.23 -10.08 -20.01
C THR A 187 15.86 -10.38 -19.43
N ILE A 188 14.98 -9.37 -19.35
CA ILE A 188 13.59 -9.55 -18.86
C ILE A 188 12.82 -10.51 -19.75
N ASP A 189 12.92 -10.40 -21.08
CA ASP A 189 12.18 -11.24 -22.02
C ASP A 189 12.54 -12.73 -21.84
N THR A 190 13.81 -13.02 -21.54
CA THR A 190 14.29 -14.38 -21.25
C THR A 190 13.70 -14.91 -19.95
N HIS A 191 13.72 -14.11 -18.86
CA HIS A 191 13.14 -14.51 -17.58
C HIS A 191 11.63 -14.68 -17.66
N ILE A 192 10.92 -13.79 -18.36
CA ILE A 192 9.47 -13.93 -18.62
C ILE A 192 9.16 -15.21 -19.38
N LYS A 193 9.96 -15.56 -20.40
CA LYS A 193 9.78 -16.80 -21.17
C LYS A 193 9.92 -18.03 -20.29
N THR A 194 10.96 -18.07 -19.46
CA THR A 194 11.21 -19.18 -18.53
C THR A 194 10.13 -19.25 -17.46
N LEU A 195 9.78 -18.11 -16.88
CA LEU A 195 8.72 -18.03 -15.86
C LEU A 195 7.37 -18.52 -16.40
N ARG A 196 6.97 -18.10 -17.61
CA ARG A 196 5.76 -18.61 -18.27
C ARG A 196 5.76 -20.12 -18.44
N LYS A 197 6.92 -20.66 -18.84
CA LYS A 197 7.09 -22.12 -18.99
C LYS A 197 6.93 -22.84 -17.66
N ASN A 198 7.58 -22.36 -16.59
CA ASN A 198 7.55 -22.97 -15.28
C ASN A 198 6.15 -22.90 -14.63
N LEU A 199 5.39 -21.84 -14.87
CA LEU A 199 4.01 -21.67 -14.39
C LEU A 199 2.97 -22.46 -15.22
N GLY A 200 3.35 -23.07 -16.33
CA GLY A 200 2.47 -23.88 -17.17
C GLY A 200 1.24 -23.07 -17.65
N LYS A 201 0.02 -23.57 -17.38
CA LYS A 201 -1.22 -22.89 -17.78
C LYS A 201 -1.34 -21.45 -17.23
N TYR A 202 -0.79 -21.18 -16.07
CA TYR A 202 -0.79 -19.86 -15.43
C TYR A 202 0.23 -18.87 -16.02
N GLY A 203 1.17 -19.34 -16.82
CA GLY A 203 2.03 -18.46 -17.61
C GLY A 203 1.24 -17.53 -18.51
N ASN A 204 0.00 -17.89 -18.88
CA ASN A 204 -0.91 -17.05 -19.64
C ASN A 204 -1.41 -15.81 -18.90
N TYR A 205 -1.29 -15.75 -17.56
CA TYR A 205 -1.60 -14.55 -16.79
C TYR A 205 -0.55 -13.44 -16.99
N ILE A 206 0.67 -13.80 -17.36
CA ILE A 206 1.69 -12.82 -17.72
C ILE A 206 1.49 -12.44 -19.18
N LYS A 207 0.89 -11.28 -19.44
CA LYS A 207 0.61 -10.76 -20.78
C LYS A 207 1.73 -9.85 -21.27
N THR A 208 2.04 -9.92 -22.55
CA THR A 208 2.92 -8.94 -23.21
C THR A 208 2.08 -7.73 -23.64
N VAL A 209 2.49 -6.54 -23.22
CA VAL A 209 1.93 -5.27 -23.67
C VAL A 209 2.89 -4.71 -24.72
N ARG A 210 2.48 -4.77 -26.00
CA ARG A 210 3.31 -4.34 -27.14
C ARG A 210 3.79 -2.90 -26.97
N GLY A 211 5.07 -2.65 -27.22
CA GLY A 211 5.71 -1.33 -27.09
C GLY A 211 5.97 -0.85 -25.66
N MET A 212 5.50 -1.60 -24.62
CA MET A 212 5.68 -1.24 -23.22
C MET A 212 6.48 -2.32 -22.47
N GLY A 213 5.90 -3.49 -22.24
CA GLY A 213 6.53 -4.53 -21.43
C GLY A 213 5.57 -5.64 -21.06
N TYR A 214 5.33 -5.84 -19.76
CA TYR A 214 4.56 -6.98 -19.27
C TYR A 214 3.54 -6.59 -18.20
N LYS A 215 2.50 -7.41 -18.06
CA LYS A 215 1.42 -7.25 -17.08
C LYS A 215 1.00 -8.62 -16.55
N PHE A 216 0.79 -8.76 -15.25
CA PHE A 216 0.04 -9.89 -14.70
C PHE A 216 -1.44 -9.55 -14.79
N ASP A 217 -2.16 -10.25 -15.66
CA ASP A 217 -3.56 -9.98 -16.00
C ASP A 217 -4.44 -11.05 -15.37
N TYR A 218 -5.04 -10.71 -14.24
CA TYR A 218 -5.98 -11.56 -13.51
C TYR A 218 -7.25 -10.77 -13.21
N LYS A 219 -8.37 -11.31 -13.62
CA LYS A 219 -9.70 -10.80 -13.25
C LYS A 219 -10.30 -11.79 -12.27
N GLU A 220 -10.56 -11.35 -11.05
CA GLU A 220 -11.37 -12.13 -10.13
C GLU A 220 -12.70 -12.44 -10.80
N GLN A 221 -13.04 -13.73 -10.87
CA GLN A 221 -14.38 -14.12 -11.28
C GLN A 221 -15.32 -13.70 -10.14
N ALA A 222 -16.20 -12.72 -10.42
CA ALA A 222 -17.26 -12.37 -9.49
C ALA A 222 -18.06 -13.64 -9.17
N LYS A 223 -18.06 -14.04 -7.90
CA LYS A 223 -18.89 -15.11 -7.38
C LYS A 223 -20.34 -14.65 -7.29
#